data_83e0cd7db0eaa29000f61e6c90a82677
#
_entry.id   83e0cd7db0eaa29000f61e6c90a82677
#
_cell.length_a   1.000
_cell.length_b   1.000
_cell.length_c   1.000
_cell.angle_alpha   90.00
_cell.angle_beta   90.00
_cell.angle_gamma   90.00
#
_symmetry.space_group_name_H-M   'P 1'
#
loop_
_entity.id
_entity.type
_entity.pdbx_description
1 polymer ?
#
loop_
_entity_poly.entity_id
_entity_poly.type
_entity_poly.pdbx_seq_one_letter_code
_entity_poly.pdbx_strand_id
1 'polypeptide(L)'
;MDTNIIYNIDCVAGMNQMIDEESIDLIIADPPYFKVIGEKWDYLWRTEEDYLEWSEKWIAEAARVLRMGGSFYLFGYFRMLSRLLPILEKYGFELRQQIVLNKGMQAVSGRATKNYRMFPNVTESILFLCKDPKPFAKSFLKQRQKELGYSAKQINEMLGVKSNGGGMWSIYTGKNVCEQLPTEELWDKLQTILEFNIPYDKISQTYHAQMGLTDVWDDVNFYEEKDRIHPTQKPQKLLARLILASSDEDDIVLDPFMGGGSTALACIKNKRNYIGFEIEQEYYEKSLERLACRQMALL
;
A
#
# COMPACT_ATOMS: atom_id res chain seq x y z
N MET A 1 -16.97 -7.32 8.81
CA MET A 1 -15.90 -6.32 9.09
C MET A 1 -16.52 -4.92 9.13
N ASP A 2 -16.28 -4.14 10.19
CA ASP A 2 -16.78 -2.77 10.29
C ASP A 2 -15.81 -1.80 9.62
N THR A 3 -16.34 -0.77 8.95
CA THR A 3 -15.56 0.28 8.29
C THR A 3 -15.84 1.66 8.90
N ASN A 4 -15.04 2.65 8.54
CA ASN A 4 -15.10 4.03 9.05
C ASN A 4 -14.85 4.09 10.57
N ILE A 5 -13.87 3.33 11.02
CA ILE A 5 -13.53 3.15 12.43
C ILE A 5 -12.01 3.19 12.64
N ILE A 6 -11.63 3.71 13.79
CA ILE A 6 -10.27 3.59 14.33
C ILE A 6 -10.36 2.75 15.59
N TYR A 7 -9.48 1.78 15.74
CA TYR A 7 -9.39 0.92 16.93
C TYR A 7 -8.15 1.29 17.75
N ASN A 8 -8.32 1.36 19.08
CA ASN A 8 -7.18 1.54 19.97
C ASN A 8 -6.58 0.18 20.35
N ILE A 9 -5.74 -0.34 19.48
CA ILE A 9 -5.09 -1.65 19.60
C ILE A 9 -3.80 -1.70 18.76
N ASP A 10 -2.91 -2.61 19.09
CA ASP A 10 -1.77 -2.95 18.25
C ASP A 10 -2.20 -3.39 16.84
N CYS A 11 -1.52 -2.89 15.80
CA CYS A 11 -1.92 -3.12 14.41
C CYS A 11 -1.87 -4.61 13.99
N VAL A 12 -0.92 -5.39 14.50
CA VAL A 12 -0.82 -6.84 14.21
C VAL A 12 -2.03 -7.57 14.80
N ALA A 13 -2.30 -7.29 16.07
CA ALA A 13 -3.46 -7.88 16.76
C ALA A 13 -4.78 -7.43 16.12
N GLY A 14 -4.90 -6.14 15.77
CA GLY A 14 -6.07 -5.57 15.12
C GLY A 14 -6.35 -6.17 13.75
N MET A 15 -5.35 -6.21 12.87
CA MET A 15 -5.51 -6.83 11.55
C MET A 15 -5.89 -8.31 11.65
N ASN A 16 -5.23 -9.05 12.55
CA ASN A 16 -5.50 -10.48 12.73
C ASN A 16 -6.91 -10.78 13.22
N GLN A 17 -7.45 -9.97 14.14
CA GLN A 17 -8.73 -10.24 14.80
C GLN A 17 -9.94 -9.63 14.07
N MET A 18 -9.75 -8.53 13.36
CA MET A 18 -10.86 -7.67 12.91
C MET A 18 -10.96 -7.55 11.38
N ILE A 19 -9.93 -7.96 10.63
CA ILE A 19 -9.91 -7.79 9.18
C ILE A 19 -9.85 -9.14 8.49
N ASP A 20 -10.81 -9.35 7.57
CA ASP A 20 -10.88 -10.54 6.74
C ASP A 20 -9.72 -10.59 5.72
N GLU A 21 -9.36 -11.78 5.25
CA GLU A 21 -8.37 -11.95 4.20
C GLU A 21 -8.82 -11.27 2.91
N GLU A 22 -7.87 -10.62 2.22
CA GLU A 22 -8.09 -10.00 0.89
C GLU A 22 -9.28 -9.03 0.80
N SER A 23 -9.60 -8.35 1.92
CA SER A 23 -10.74 -7.44 2.05
C SER A 23 -10.38 -5.96 1.97
N ILE A 24 -9.11 -5.60 1.94
CA ILE A 24 -8.60 -4.22 1.86
C ILE A 24 -8.14 -3.90 0.44
N ASP A 25 -8.52 -2.73 -0.07
CA ASP A 25 -8.16 -2.28 -1.42
C ASP A 25 -6.84 -1.52 -1.46
N LEU A 26 -6.57 -0.70 -0.44
CA LEU A 26 -5.40 0.16 -0.34
C LEU A 26 -4.86 0.18 1.09
N ILE A 27 -3.54 0.05 1.24
CA ILE A 27 -2.85 0.29 2.51
C ILE A 27 -1.99 1.54 2.41
N ILE A 28 -2.08 2.41 3.41
CA ILE A 28 -1.19 3.56 3.61
C ILE A 28 -0.57 3.42 4.99
N ALA A 29 0.73 3.12 5.07
CA ALA A 29 1.42 2.88 6.33
C ALA A 29 2.56 3.88 6.55
N ASP A 30 2.50 4.59 7.68
CA ASP A 30 3.56 5.47 8.19
C ASP A 30 4.06 4.94 9.54
N PRO A 31 4.82 3.83 9.56
CA PRO A 31 5.24 3.19 10.80
C PRO A 31 6.19 4.09 11.60
N PRO A 32 6.31 3.89 12.91
CA PRO A 32 7.34 4.57 13.71
C PRO A 32 8.73 4.29 13.13
N TYR A 33 9.55 5.34 13.05
CA TYR A 33 10.88 5.25 12.45
C TYR A 33 11.92 4.85 13.49
N PHE A 34 12.85 4.00 13.10
CA PHE A 34 13.90 3.53 14.00
C PHE A 34 14.91 4.66 14.33
N LYS A 35 14.87 5.16 15.58
CA LYS A 35 15.82 6.15 16.16
C LYS A 35 15.97 7.45 15.34
N VAL A 36 14.86 8.02 14.84
CA VAL A 36 14.90 9.20 13.97
C VAL A 36 14.43 10.47 14.65
N ILE A 37 13.30 10.43 15.37
CA ILE A 37 12.59 11.64 15.85
C ILE A 37 12.92 11.95 17.31
N GLY A 38 13.35 10.96 18.08
CA GLY A 38 13.65 11.10 19.51
C GLY A 38 12.43 10.95 20.42
N GLU A 39 11.31 10.51 19.89
CA GLU A 39 10.12 10.15 20.65
C GLU A 39 10.26 8.77 21.30
N LYS A 40 9.41 8.48 22.31
CA LYS A 40 9.51 7.22 23.08
C LYS A 40 9.42 5.99 22.21
N TRP A 41 8.55 5.99 21.21
CA TRP A 41 8.36 4.88 20.28
C TRP A 41 9.56 4.61 19.35
N ASP A 42 10.42 5.62 19.07
CA ASP A 42 11.64 5.44 18.29
C ASP A 42 12.68 4.55 19.00
N TYR A 43 12.55 4.37 20.31
CA TYR A 43 13.46 3.61 21.15
C TYR A 43 12.87 2.28 21.65
N LEU A 44 11.73 1.84 21.11
CA LEU A 44 11.14 0.54 21.44
C LEU A 44 12.04 -0.62 21.02
N TRP A 45 12.79 -0.45 19.94
CA TRP A 45 13.71 -1.47 19.43
C TRP A 45 15.17 -1.12 19.80
N ARG A 46 15.88 -2.10 20.32
CA ARG A 46 17.30 -1.93 20.70
C ARG A 46 18.21 -1.93 19.49
N THR A 47 17.96 -2.84 18.56
CA THR A 47 18.73 -3.06 17.33
C THR A 47 17.89 -2.83 16.09
N GLU A 48 18.54 -2.72 14.94
CA GLU A 48 17.88 -2.63 13.65
C GLU A 48 17.18 -3.97 13.31
N GLU A 49 17.78 -5.08 13.74
CA GLU A 49 17.22 -6.41 13.60
C GLU A 49 15.89 -6.55 14.36
N ASP A 50 15.80 -6.09 15.60
CA ASP A 50 14.55 -6.09 16.38
C ASP A 50 13.45 -5.30 15.65
N TYR A 51 13.80 -4.16 15.04
CA TYR A 51 12.88 -3.36 14.24
C TYR A 51 12.40 -4.10 12.98
N LEU A 52 13.31 -4.81 12.29
CA LEU A 52 12.96 -5.59 11.10
C LEU A 52 12.07 -6.79 11.46
N GLU A 53 12.35 -7.50 12.57
CA GLU A 53 11.51 -8.59 13.06
C GLU A 53 10.11 -8.11 13.45
N TRP A 54 10.00 -6.96 14.09
CA TRP A 54 8.71 -6.34 14.37
C TRP A 54 8.00 -5.95 13.08
N SER A 55 8.73 -5.34 12.15
CA SER A 55 8.17 -4.91 10.87
C SER A 55 7.66 -6.09 10.06
N GLU A 56 8.34 -7.22 10.08
CA GLU A 56 7.92 -8.43 9.38
C GLU A 56 6.54 -8.91 9.84
N LYS A 57 6.21 -8.78 11.13
CA LYS A 57 4.91 -9.22 11.68
C LYS A 57 3.74 -8.44 11.10
N TRP A 58 3.82 -7.10 11.11
CA TRP A 58 2.73 -6.30 10.55
C TRP A 58 2.70 -6.32 9.01
N ILE A 59 3.86 -6.48 8.34
CA ILE A 59 3.92 -6.66 6.88
C ILE A 59 3.24 -7.98 6.46
N ALA A 60 3.42 -9.05 7.24
CA ALA A 60 2.75 -10.33 6.99
C ALA A 60 1.22 -10.20 7.07
N GLU A 61 0.72 -9.51 8.09
CA GLU A 61 -0.72 -9.23 8.21
C GLU A 61 -1.22 -8.29 7.11
N ALA A 62 -0.46 -7.24 6.77
CA ALA A 62 -0.78 -6.36 5.65
C ALA A 62 -0.91 -7.15 4.34
N ALA A 63 -0.02 -8.11 4.10
CA ALA A 63 -0.11 -8.98 2.93
C ALA A 63 -1.32 -9.92 2.96
N ARG A 64 -1.73 -10.38 4.15
CA ARG A 64 -2.92 -11.23 4.31
C ARG A 64 -4.20 -10.46 3.99
N VAL A 65 -4.34 -9.25 4.53
CA VAL A 65 -5.59 -8.48 4.45
C VAL A 65 -5.75 -7.71 3.12
N LEU A 66 -4.65 -7.33 2.46
CA LEU A 66 -4.70 -6.64 1.17
C LEU A 66 -5.15 -7.61 0.08
N ARG A 67 -6.10 -7.19 -0.77
CA ARG A 67 -6.55 -7.99 -1.91
C ARG A 67 -5.44 -8.17 -2.96
N MET A 68 -5.56 -9.18 -3.81
CA MET A 68 -4.71 -9.31 -4.99
C MET A 68 -4.81 -8.06 -5.86
N GLY A 69 -3.69 -7.55 -6.37
CA GLY A 69 -3.64 -6.30 -7.11
C GLY A 69 -3.83 -5.04 -6.26
N GLY A 70 -4.11 -5.16 -4.97
CA GLY A 70 -4.23 -4.00 -4.07
C GLY A 70 -2.93 -3.22 -3.95
N SER A 71 -3.04 -1.92 -3.74
CA SER A 71 -1.90 -1.01 -3.63
C SER A 71 -1.46 -0.80 -2.18
N PHE A 72 -0.14 -0.63 -1.98
CA PHE A 72 0.42 -0.37 -0.68
C PHE A 72 1.46 0.75 -0.74
N TYR A 73 1.26 1.82 0.03
CA TYR A 73 2.20 2.91 0.21
C TYR A 73 2.86 2.84 1.57
N LEU A 74 4.18 2.68 1.58
CA LEU A 74 4.99 2.60 2.81
C LEU A 74 5.90 3.83 2.92
N PHE A 75 5.67 4.65 3.93
CA PHE A 75 6.50 5.81 4.26
C PHE A 75 7.76 5.42 5.01
N GLY A 76 8.82 6.16 4.79
CA GLY A 76 10.05 6.01 5.56
C GLY A 76 11.24 6.74 4.98
N TYR A 77 12.36 6.68 5.71
CA TYR A 77 13.65 7.08 5.15
C TYR A 77 14.24 5.95 4.32
N PHE A 78 14.80 6.29 3.18
CA PHE A 78 15.26 5.32 2.18
C PHE A 78 16.18 4.24 2.75
N ARG A 79 17.07 4.60 3.70
CA ARG A 79 17.96 3.63 4.36
C ARG A 79 17.17 2.46 5.00
N MET A 80 16.06 2.76 5.70
CA MET A 80 15.27 1.73 6.36
C MET A 80 14.36 1.02 5.36
N LEU A 81 13.75 1.77 4.44
CA LEU A 81 12.91 1.19 3.39
C LEU A 81 13.66 0.16 2.54
N SER A 82 14.93 0.43 2.20
CA SER A 82 15.77 -0.53 1.45
C SER A 82 16.03 -1.84 2.21
N ARG A 83 16.00 -1.81 3.55
CA ARG A 83 16.12 -3.02 4.39
C ARG A 83 14.81 -3.79 4.51
N LEU A 84 13.69 -3.11 4.38
CA LEU A 84 12.35 -3.71 4.38
C LEU A 84 11.97 -4.35 3.03
N LEU A 85 12.59 -3.93 1.92
CA LEU A 85 12.28 -4.46 0.58
C LEU A 85 12.32 -5.99 0.50
N PRO A 86 13.37 -6.70 0.97
CA PRO A 86 13.40 -8.16 0.92
C PRO A 86 12.27 -8.82 1.72
N ILE A 87 11.83 -8.18 2.82
CA ILE A 87 10.70 -8.66 3.62
C ILE A 87 9.39 -8.47 2.83
N LEU A 88 9.20 -7.29 2.23
CA LEU A 88 8.03 -6.99 1.40
C LEU A 88 7.92 -7.98 0.22
N GLU A 89 9.01 -8.23 -0.51
CA GLU A 89 9.06 -9.19 -1.60
C GLU A 89 8.75 -10.63 -1.14
N LYS A 90 9.24 -11.04 0.05
CA LYS A 90 8.94 -12.34 0.67
C LYS A 90 7.43 -12.56 0.84
N TYR A 91 6.68 -11.50 1.15
CA TYR A 91 5.22 -11.53 1.35
C TYR A 91 4.41 -11.19 0.09
N GLY A 92 5.06 -11.18 -1.09
CA GLY A 92 4.39 -11.05 -2.38
C GLY A 92 4.10 -9.61 -2.81
N PHE A 93 4.74 -8.63 -2.19
CA PHE A 93 4.67 -7.25 -2.67
C PHE A 93 5.68 -6.99 -3.78
N GLU A 94 5.22 -6.47 -4.91
CA GLU A 94 6.05 -6.01 -6.01
C GLU A 94 6.28 -4.49 -5.88
N LEU A 95 7.54 -4.05 -5.84
CA LEU A 95 7.86 -2.63 -5.88
C LEU A 95 7.54 -2.05 -7.26
N ARG A 96 6.62 -1.10 -7.30
CA ARG A 96 6.28 -0.33 -8.51
C ARG A 96 7.21 0.86 -8.69
N GLN A 97 7.40 1.65 -7.61
CA GLN A 97 8.09 2.92 -7.69
C GLN A 97 8.52 3.41 -6.31
N GLN A 98 9.59 4.18 -6.24
CA GLN A 98 9.88 5.07 -5.12
C GLN A 98 9.33 6.45 -5.43
N ILE A 99 8.58 7.05 -4.51
CA ILE A 99 8.18 8.45 -4.56
C ILE A 99 9.06 9.23 -3.58
N VAL A 100 9.67 10.31 -4.02
CA VAL A 100 10.55 11.16 -3.22
C VAL A 100 9.80 12.44 -2.83
N LEU A 101 9.64 12.64 -1.52
CA LEU A 101 9.02 13.83 -0.95
C LEU A 101 10.12 14.83 -0.59
N ASN A 102 10.16 16.00 -1.23
CA ASN A 102 11.07 17.06 -0.90
C ASN A 102 10.43 17.97 0.16
N LYS A 103 10.94 17.89 1.39
CA LYS A 103 10.49 18.72 2.53
C LYS A 103 11.18 20.09 2.58
N GLY A 104 12.13 20.33 1.68
CA GLY A 104 12.91 21.55 1.64
C GLY A 104 13.85 21.74 2.85
N MET A 105 14.57 22.84 2.84
CA MET A 105 15.55 23.16 3.90
C MET A 105 14.93 23.39 5.30
N GLN A 106 13.62 23.55 5.40
CA GLN A 106 12.91 23.64 6.68
C GLN A 106 13.05 22.34 7.51
N ALA A 107 13.18 21.19 6.86
CA ALA A 107 13.37 19.89 7.54
C ALA A 107 14.67 19.82 8.37
N VAL A 108 15.65 20.65 8.07
CA VAL A 108 16.95 20.73 8.76
C VAL A 108 17.19 22.07 9.46
N SER A 109 16.19 22.95 9.50
CA SER A 109 16.28 24.23 10.18
C SER A 109 16.58 24.01 11.67
N GLY A 110 17.48 24.86 12.24
CA GLY A 110 17.92 24.76 13.63
C GLY A 110 19.02 23.72 13.89
N ARG A 111 19.44 22.90 12.93
CA ARG A 111 20.58 22.00 13.07
C ARG A 111 21.88 22.70 12.70
N ALA A 112 22.94 22.46 13.51
CA ALA A 112 24.27 23.03 13.22
C ALA A 112 24.87 22.35 11.97
N THR A 113 24.92 23.10 10.86
CA THR A 113 25.41 22.56 9.56
C THR A 113 26.93 22.42 9.49
N LYS A 114 27.69 23.09 10.40
CA LYS A 114 29.16 23.09 10.38
C LYS A 114 29.83 21.73 10.52
N ASN A 115 29.11 20.72 11.07
CA ASN A 115 29.63 19.39 11.32
C ASN A 115 29.06 18.32 10.37
N TYR A 116 28.35 18.72 9.32
CA TYR A 116 27.83 17.74 8.36
C TYR A 116 28.97 17.05 7.61
N ARG A 117 28.92 15.72 7.60
CA ARG A 117 29.80 14.86 6.78
C ARG A 117 29.07 14.27 5.57
N MET A 118 27.84 14.71 5.32
CA MET A 118 26.99 14.35 4.19
C MET A 118 26.08 15.52 3.86
N PHE A 119 25.43 15.49 2.72
CA PHE A 119 24.40 16.48 2.38
C PHE A 119 23.24 16.43 3.38
N PRO A 120 22.63 17.59 3.73
CA PRO A 120 21.44 17.63 4.58
C PRO A 120 20.33 16.74 4.02
N ASN A 121 19.77 15.85 4.85
CA ASN A 121 18.64 15.04 4.44
C ASN A 121 17.34 15.84 4.53
N VAL A 122 16.84 16.26 3.39
CA VAL A 122 15.59 17.04 3.25
C VAL A 122 14.47 16.22 2.59
N THR A 123 14.70 14.93 2.36
CA THR A 123 13.76 14.07 1.68
C THR A 123 13.19 13.00 2.61
N GLU A 124 11.98 12.58 2.29
CA GLU A 124 11.33 11.37 2.78
C GLU A 124 10.91 10.54 1.58
N SER A 125 10.80 9.25 1.72
CA SER A 125 10.42 8.39 0.61
C SER A 125 9.12 7.65 0.92
N ILE A 126 8.37 7.34 -0.14
CA ILE A 126 7.27 6.38 -0.10
C ILE A 126 7.64 5.26 -1.08
N LEU A 127 7.58 4.01 -0.63
CA LEU A 127 7.55 2.89 -1.56
C LEU A 127 6.11 2.69 -2.01
N PHE A 128 5.89 2.73 -3.31
CA PHE A 128 4.65 2.32 -3.94
C PHE A 128 4.77 0.87 -4.36
N LEU A 129 3.97 0.03 -3.74
CA LEU A 129 3.97 -1.42 -3.91
C LEU A 129 2.58 -1.90 -4.36
N CYS A 130 2.55 -3.10 -4.93
CA CYS A 130 1.32 -3.80 -5.28
C CYS A 130 1.42 -5.25 -4.79
N LYS A 131 0.35 -5.82 -4.24
CA LYS A 131 0.29 -7.25 -3.98
C LYS A 131 0.20 -7.97 -5.32
N ASP A 132 1.29 -8.65 -5.70
CA ASP A 132 1.45 -9.23 -7.04
C ASP A 132 0.44 -10.33 -7.32
N PRO A 133 -0.51 -10.15 -8.25
CA PRO A 133 -1.50 -11.16 -8.60
C PRO A 133 -0.97 -12.27 -9.51
N LYS A 134 0.22 -12.12 -10.12
CA LYS A 134 0.76 -13.07 -11.09
C LYS A 134 0.94 -14.48 -10.53
N PRO A 135 1.48 -14.70 -9.30
CA PRO A 135 1.62 -16.03 -8.73
C PRO A 135 0.26 -16.73 -8.54
N PHE A 136 -0.76 -15.99 -8.09
CA PHE A 136 -2.12 -16.48 -7.96
C PHE A 136 -2.69 -16.87 -9.33
N ALA A 137 -2.71 -15.94 -10.28
CA ALA A 137 -3.27 -16.17 -11.61
C ALA A 137 -2.62 -17.37 -12.31
N LYS A 138 -1.28 -17.47 -12.25
CA LYS A 138 -0.51 -18.59 -12.78
C LYS A 138 -0.91 -19.93 -12.18
N SER A 139 -0.99 -20.03 -10.88
CA SER A 139 -1.36 -21.26 -10.17
C SER A 139 -2.79 -21.65 -10.50
N PHE A 140 -3.71 -20.70 -10.40
CA PHE A 140 -5.12 -20.87 -10.68
C PHE A 140 -5.39 -21.32 -12.13
N LEU A 141 -4.84 -20.61 -13.10
CA LEU A 141 -5.01 -20.93 -14.52
C LEU A 141 -4.46 -22.33 -14.87
N LYS A 142 -3.31 -22.71 -14.29
CA LYS A 142 -2.76 -24.08 -14.46
C LYS A 142 -3.65 -25.15 -13.86
N GLN A 143 -4.23 -24.87 -12.69
CA GLN A 143 -5.16 -25.80 -12.06
C GLN A 143 -6.40 -25.99 -12.95
N ARG A 144 -7.04 -24.91 -13.42
CA ARG A 144 -8.20 -24.98 -14.31
C ARG A 144 -7.87 -25.71 -15.63
N GLN A 145 -6.71 -25.42 -16.22
CA GLN A 145 -6.23 -26.15 -17.39
C GLN A 145 -6.19 -27.67 -17.16
N LYS A 146 -5.66 -28.10 -16.01
CA LYS A 146 -5.53 -29.51 -15.65
C LYS A 146 -6.89 -30.14 -15.43
N GLU A 147 -7.82 -29.48 -14.75
CA GLU A 147 -9.18 -29.95 -14.46
C GLU A 147 -9.98 -30.19 -15.74
N LEU A 148 -9.85 -29.32 -16.73
CA LEU A 148 -10.56 -29.39 -18.00
C LEU A 148 -9.82 -30.22 -19.07
N GLY A 149 -8.58 -30.61 -18.82
CA GLY A 149 -7.78 -31.44 -19.72
C GLY A 149 -7.29 -30.74 -21.00
N TYR A 150 -7.33 -29.40 -21.05
CA TYR A 150 -6.89 -28.67 -22.23
C TYR A 150 -5.35 -28.60 -22.34
N SER A 151 -4.85 -28.73 -23.58
CA SER A 151 -3.45 -28.40 -23.88
C SER A 151 -3.25 -26.91 -24.03
N ALA A 152 -2.01 -26.43 -23.81
CA ALA A 152 -1.66 -25.02 -24.04
C ALA A 152 -1.97 -24.56 -25.48
N LYS A 153 -1.83 -25.45 -26.47
CA LYS A 153 -2.16 -25.16 -27.87
C LYS A 153 -3.65 -24.88 -28.04
N GLN A 154 -4.52 -25.74 -27.50
CA GLN A 154 -5.98 -25.54 -27.56
C GLN A 154 -6.41 -24.24 -26.90
N ILE A 155 -5.87 -23.90 -25.72
CA ILE A 155 -6.18 -22.64 -25.06
C ILE A 155 -5.76 -21.43 -25.91
N ASN A 156 -4.56 -21.42 -26.49
CA ASN A 156 -4.12 -20.36 -27.39
C ASN A 156 -5.00 -20.22 -28.65
N GLU A 157 -5.44 -21.36 -29.22
CA GLU A 157 -6.37 -21.37 -30.35
C GLU A 157 -7.74 -20.77 -29.98
N MET A 158 -8.31 -21.17 -28.81
CA MET A 158 -9.56 -20.61 -28.32
C MET A 158 -9.47 -19.13 -27.95
N LEU A 159 -8.31 -18.67 -27.45
CA LEU A 159 -8.05 -17.25 -27.20
C LEU A 159 -7.91 -16.43 -28.49
N GLY A 160 -7.71 -17.08 -29.65
CA GLY A 160 -7.48 -16.41 -30.94
C GLY A 160 -6.10 -15.76 -31.03
N VAL A 161 -5.12 -16.24 -30.27
CA VAL A 161 -3.76 -15.67 -30.24
C VAL A 161 -2.75 -16.54 -30.99
N LYS A 162 -1.72 -15.92 -31.57
CA LYS A 162 -0.66 -16.66 -32.27
C LYS A 162 0.10 -17.58 -31.30
N SER A 163 0.28 -18.83 -31.67
CA SER A 163 0.93 -19.86 -30.84
C SER A 163 2.35 -20.20 -31.31
N ASN A 164 3.19 -19.21 -31.52
CA ASN A 164 4.60 -19.43 -31.85
C ASN A 164 5.38 -19.81 -30.58
N GLY A 165 5.66 -21.09 -30.38
CA GLY A 165 6.54 -21.56 -29.32
C GLY A 165 6.00 -21.47 -27.87
N GLY A 166 4.68 -21.55 -27.69
CA GLY A 166 4.04 -21.50 -26.36
C GLY A 166 2.95 -20.43 -26.25
N GLY A 167 2.98 -19.42 -27.10
CA GLY A 167 1.98 -18.35 -27.20
C GLY A 167 1.74 -17.60 -25.88
N MET A 168 0.62 -16.90 -25.80
CA MET A 168 0.23 -16.11 -24.61
C MET A 168 0.06 -16.98 -23.35
N TRP A 169 -0.37 -18.24 -23.51
CA TRP A 169 -0.50 -19.15 -22.39
C TRP A 169 0.80 -19.36 -21.60
N SER A 170 1.95 -19.41 -22.30
CA SER A 170 3.25 -19.53 -21.63
C SER A 170 3.65 -18.27 -20.83
N ILE A 171 3.19 -17.11 -21.27
CA ILE A 171 3.39 -15.83 -20.58
C ILE A 171 2.58 -15.80 -19.28
N TYR A 172 1.30 -16.14 -19.35
CA TYR A 172 0.40 -16.16 -18.18
C TYR A 172 0.70 -17.26 -17.18
N THR A 173 1.31 -18.36 -17.62
CA THR A 173 1.65 -19.49 -16.75
C THR A 173 3.11 -19.54 -16.32
N GLY A 174 3.89 -18.46 -16.58
CA GLY A 174 5.25 -18.29 -16.10
C GLY A 174 6.27 -19.28 -16.66
N LYS A 175 6.07 -19.75 -17.90
CA LYS A 175 7.10 -20.48 -18.66
C LYS A 175 7.98 -19.54 -19.48
N ASN A 176 7.64 -18.26 -19.53
CA ASN A 176 8.35 -17.23 -20.27
C ASN A 176 8.99 -16.23 -19.31
N VAL A 177 10.13 -15.68 -19.68
CA VAL A 177 10.82 -14.60 -18.94
C VAL A 177 9.94 -13.34 -18.81
N CYS A 178 9.01 -13.14 -19.75
CA CYS A 178 8.05 -12.02 -19.76
C CYS A 178 6.73 -12.36 -19.07
N GLU A 179 6.78 -12.93 -17.87
CA GLU A 179 5.55 -13.25 -17.09
C GLU A 179 4.67 -12.01 -16.91
N GLN A 180 3.42 -12.10 -17.32
CA GLN A 180 2.45 -11.00 -17.27
C GLN A 180 1.08 -11.50 -16.83
N LEU A 181 0.30 -10.61 -16.21
CA LEU A 181 -1.13 -10.84 -16.00
C LEU A 181 -1.84 -10.70 -17.37
N PRO A 182 -2.87 -11.51 -17.68
CA PRO A 182 -3.74 -11.25 -18.82
C PRO A 182 -4.32 -9.85 -18.80
N THR A 183 -4.60 -9.27 -19.97
CA THR A 183 -5.44 -8.07 -20.04
C THR A 183 -6.87 -8.44 -19.67
N GLU A 184 -7.70 -7.45 -19.29
CA GLU A 184 -9.11 -7.67 -18.95
C GLU A 184 -9.85 -8.46 -20.02
N GLU A 185 -9.74 -8.04 -21.29
CA GLU A 185 -10.35 -8.75 -22.44
C GLU A 185 -9.94 -10.23 -22.51
N LEU A 186 -8.65 -10.53 -22.27
CA LEU A 186 -8.15 -11.90 -22.32
C LEU A 186 -8.50 -12.70 -21.08
N TRP A 187 -8.62 -12.04 -19.94
CA TRP A 187 -9.11 -12.66 -18.70
C TRP A 187 -10.57 -13.09 -18.84
N ASP A 188 -11.43 -12.24 -19.41
CA ASP A 188 -12.85 -12.57 -19.68
C ASP A 188 -12.99 -13.74 -20.66
N LYS A 189 -12.16 -13.78 -21.69
CA LYS A 189 -12.10 -14.96 -22.58
C LYS A 189 -11.65 -16.21 -21.83
N LEU A 190 -10.63 -16.10 -20.97
CA LEU A 190 -10.17 -17.20 -20.14
C LEU A 190 -11.23 -17.67 -19.16
N GLN A 191 -12.04 -16.79 -18.57
CA GLN A 191 -13.16 -17.16 -17.72
C GLN A 191 -14.13 -18.09 -18.47
N THR A 192 -14.46 -17.73 -19.71
CA THR A 192 -15.35 -18.55 -20.55
C THR A 192 -14.69 -19.88 -20.93
N ILE A 193 -13.43 -19.87 -21.36
CA ILE A 193 -12.70 -21.07 -21.84
C ILE A 193 -12.43 -22.04 -20.70
N LEU A 194 -12.07 -21.51 -19.52
CA LEU A 194 -11.63 -22.31 -18.37
C LEU A 194 -12.73 -22.46 -17.30
N GLU A 195 -13.95 -22.01 -17.60
CA GLU A 195 -15.16 -22.19 -16.77
C GLU A 195 -14.99 -21.68 -15.32
N PHE A 196 -14.56 -20.42 -15.16
CA PHE A 196 -14.46 -19.77 -13.85
C PHE A 196 -15.13 -18.39 -13.87
N ASN A 197 -15.34 -17.81 -12.68
CA ASN A 197 -15.94 -16.49 -12.53
C ASN A 197 -15.20 -15.70 -11.44
N ILE A 198 -14.09 -15.09 -11.82
CA ILE A 198 -13.32 -14.15 -10.98
C ILE A 198 -13.25 -12.84 -11.72
N PRO A 199 -13.97 -11.78 -11.31
CA PRO A 199 -13.93 -10.47 -11.96
C PRO A 199 -12.50 -9.91 -12.03
N TYR A 200 -12.18 -9.23 -13.12
CA TYR A 200 -10.80 -8.75 -13.36
C TYR A 200 -10.34 -7.72 -12.33
N ASP A 201 -11.24 -6.88 -11.83
CA ASP A 201 -10.98 -5.91 -10.76
C ASP A 201 -10.52 -6.56 -9.44
N LYS A 202 -10.84 -7.84 -9.22
CA LYS A 202 -10.38 -8.59 -8.04
C LYS A 202 -8.91 -9.02 -8.10
N ILE A 203 -8.29 -8.94 -9.26
CA ILE A 203 -6.88 -9.32 -9.47
C ILE A 203 -6.06 -8.21 -10.10
N SER A 204 -6.68 -7.18 -10.64
CA SER A 204 -5.97 -6.05 -11.26
C SER A 204 -5.64 -4.97 -10.23
N GLN A 205 -4.59 -4.21 -10.53
CA GLN A 205 -4.24 -3.02 -9.77
C GLN A 205 -5.12 -1.84 -10.20
N THR A 206 -5.80 -1.20 -9.24
CA THR A 206 -6.41 0.11 -9.45
C THR A 206 -5.33 1.17 -9.48
N TYR A 207 -5.22 1.91 -10.59
CA TYR A 207 -4.32 3.06 -10.68
C TYR A 207 -4.86 4.12 -11.63
N HIS A 208 -5.14 5.31 -11.08
CA HIS A 208 -5.61 6.49 -11.79
C HIS A 208 -4.47 7.48 -11.96
N ALA A 209 -3.93 7.54 -13.19
CA ALA A 209 -2.85 8.47 -13.51
C ALA A 209 -3.28 9.93 -13.30
N GLN A 210 -2.51 10.68 -12.52
CA GLN A 210 -2.75 12.10 -12.29
C GLN A 210 -1.81 12.91 -13.20
N MET A 211 -2.39 13.62 -14.15
CA MET A 211 -1.63 14.41 -15.13
C MET A 211 -0.70 15.44 -14.46
N GLY A 212 0.56 15.45 -14.90
CA GLY A 212 1.57 16.39 -14.40
C GLY A 212 2.23 16.00 -13.08
N LEU A 213 1.86 14.87 -12.46
CA LEU A 213 2.58 14.34 -11.30
C LEU A 213 3.70 13.40 -11.75
N THR A 214 4.85 13.57 -11.13
CA THR A 214 6.03 12.70 -11.26
C THR A 214 6.26 11.96 -9.95
N ASP A 215 7.35 11.24 -9.84
CA ASP A 215 7.79 10.55 -8.64
C ASP A 215 8.59 11.43 -7.64
N VAL A 216 8.79 12.70 -7.98
CA VAL A 216 9.40 13.69 -7.08
C VAL A 216 8.38 14.78 -6.76
N TRP A 217 8.01 14.91 -5.48
CA TRP A 217 7.00 15.86 -5.02
C TRP A 217 7.62 16.94 -4.14
N ASP A 218 7.66 18.16 -4.68
CA ASP A 218 8.14 19.37 -4.03
C ASP A 218 7.03 20.40 -3.75
N ASP A 219 5.81 20.10 -4.21
CA ASP A 219 4.62 20.94 -4.09
C ASP A 219 3.76 20.61 -2.85
N VAL A 220 4.24 19.71 -1.97
CA VAL A 220 3.57 19.35 -0.72
C VAL A 220 4.22 20.10 0.44
N ASN A 221 3.49 21.04 1.04
CA ASN A 221 3.97 21.74 2.22
C ASN A 221 3.71 20.94 3.50
N PHE A 222 4.75 20.37 4.08
CA PHE A 222 4.68 19.58 5.32
C PHE A 222 4.40 20.42 6.58
N TYR A 223 4.54 21.74 6.49
CA TYR A 223 4.47 22.65 7.65
C TYR A 223 3.27 23.61 7.58
N GLU A 224 2.39 23.46 6.58
CA GLU A 224 1.25 24.35 6.34
C GLU A 224 0.11 24.15 7.35
N GLU A 225 -0.15 22.90 7.75
CA GLU A 225 -1.24 22.59 8.68
C GLU A 225 -0.86 23.05 10.11
N LYS A 226 -1.56 24.06 10.61
CA LYS A 226 -1.33 24.65 11.95
C LYS A 226 -1.92 23.79 13.07
N ASP A 227 -2.98 23.03 12.78
CA ASP A 227 -3.73 22.21 13.75
C ASP A 227 -3.18 20.79 13.81
N ARG A 228 -1.86 20.66 13.97
CA ARG A 228 -1.21 19.36 14.05
C ARG A 228 -1.38 18.81 15.45
N ILE A 229 -2.00 17.63 15.55
CA ILE A 229 -2.18 16.89 16.80
C ILE A 229 -1.13 15.79 16.99
N HIS A 230 -0.42 15.42 15.92
CA HIS A 230 0.64 14.43 15.94
C HIS A 230 1.95 15.00 15.34
N PRO A 231 3.14 14.74 15.94
CA PRO A 231 4.41 15.32 15.48
C PRO A 231 4.75 15.00 14.02
N THR A 232 4.40 13.82 13.56
CA THR A 232 4.70 13.32 12.21
C THR A 232 3.49 13.33 11.28
N GLN A 233 2.44 14.05 11.63
CA GLN A 233 1.20 14.12 10.85
C GLN A 233 1.47 14.44 9.38
N LYS A 234 0.94 13.58 8.48
CA LYS A 234 1.07 13.77 7.03
C LYS A 234 0.05 14.79 6.52
N PRO A 235 0.43 15.63 5.54
CA PRO A 235 -0.47 16.61 4.93
C PRO A 235 -1.65 15.94 4.22
N GLN A 236 -2.84 16.57 4.33
CA GLN A 236 -4.06 16.07 3.68
C GLN A 236 -3.92 15.98 2.15
N LYS A 237 -3.25 16.97 1.52
CA LYS A 237 -2.97 16.97 0.08
C LYS A 237 -2.19 15.73 -0.36
N LEU A 238 -1.20 15.32 0.43
CA LEU A 238 -0.40 14.13 0.17
C LEU A 238 -1.25 12.85 0.21
N LEU A 239 -2.00 12.66 1.29
CA LEU A 239 -2.83 11.46 1.48
C LEU A 239 -3.94 11.37 0.43
N ALA A 240 -4.62 12.49 0.11
CA ALA A 240 -5.62 12.55 -0.94
C ALA A 240 -5.04 12.11 -2.29
N ARG A 241 -3.81 12.53 -2.61
CA ARG A 241 -3.13 12.15 -3.85
C ARG A 241 -2.90 10.63 -3.96
N LEU A 242 -2.47 9.99 -2.86
CA LEU A 242 -2.28 8.54 -2.81
C LEU A 242 -3.61 7.77 -2.93
N ILE A 243 -4.62 8.22 -2.19
CA ILE A 243 -5.97 7.63 -2.18
C ILE A 243 -6.60 7.70 -3.57
N LEU A 244 -6.60 8.89 -4.19
CA LEU A 244 -7.18 9.08 -5.52
C LEU A 244 -6.43 8.33 -6.62
N ALA A 245 -5.12 8.09 -6.45
CA ALA A 245 -4.35 7.34 -7.43
C ALA A 245 -4.63 5.83 -7.39
N SER A 246 -4.94 5.26 -6.22
CA SER A 246 -4.93 3.80 -6.04
C SER A 246 -6.17 3.24 -5.37
N SER A 247 -7.29 3.95 -5.44
CA SER A 247 -8.59 3.46 -4.99
C SER A 247 -9.75 4.10 -5.74
N ASP A 248 -10.89 3.45 -5.73
CA ASP A 248 -12.17 3.93 -6.22
C ASP A 248 -13.07 4.43 -5.08
N GLU A 249 -14.20 5.09 -5.39
CA GLU A 249 -15.22 5.45 -4.38
C GLU A 249 -15.70 4.17 -3.70
N ASP A 250 -15.96 4.24 -2.39
CA ASP A 250 -16.36 3.14 -1.50
C ASP A 250 -15.30 2.06 -1.20
N ASP A 251 -14.12 2.11 -1.84
CA ASP A 251 -12.99 1.24 -1.49
C ASP A 251 -12.55 1.43 -0.03
N ILE A 252 -11.97 0.37 0.55
CA ILE A 252 -11.51 0.36 1.94
C ILE A 252 -10.00 0.62 2.01
N VAL A 253 -9.65 1.71 2.67
CA VAL A 253 -8.27 2.11 2.95
C VAL A 253 -7.89 1.73 4.38
N LEU A 254 -6.82 0.95 4.53
CA LEU A 254 -6.26 0.60 5.84
C LEU A 254 -5.06 1.48 6.16
N ASP A 255 -5.04 2.04 7.36
CA ASP A 255 -3.86 2.66 7.96
C ASP A 255 -3.50 1.94 9.26
N PRO A 256 -2.45 1.09 9.26
CA PRO A 256 -2.02 0.37 10.46
C PRO A 256 -1.43 1.27 11.56
N PHE A 257 -1.13 2.54 11.25
CA PHE A 257 -0.47 3.51 12.14
C PHE A 257 -1.18 4.86 12.08
N MET A 258 -2.47 4.88 12.44
CA MET A 258 -3.39 5.98 12.14
C MET A 258 -3.00 7.34 12.77
N GLY A 259 -2.29 7.34 13.89
CA GLY A 259 -1.85 8.55 14.56
C GLY A 259 -2.98 9.54 14.79
N GLY A 260 -2.85 10.75 14.25
CA GLY A 260 -3.86 11.82 14.38
C GLY A 260 -5.03 11.73 13.40
N GLY A 261 -5.32 10.59 12.77
CA GLY A 261 -6.49 10.38 11.93
C GLY A 261 -6.43 11.07 10.56
N SER A 262 -5.23 11.38 10.06
CA SER A 262 -5.09 12.11 8.79
C SER A 262 -5.56 11.31 7.59
N THR A 263 -5.27 10.00 7.56
CA THR A 263 -5.72 9.09 6.52
C THR A 263 -7.25 8.95 6.53
N ALA A 264 -7.86 8.79 7.72
CA ALA A 264 -9.31 8.73 7.86
C ALA A 264 -10.00 9.99 7.31
N LEU A 265 -9.49 11.19 7.65
CA LEU A 265 -10.02 12.44 7.10
C LEU A 265 -9.87 12.55 5.58
N ALA A 266 -8.77 12.08 5.03
CA ALA A 266 -8.55 12.06 3.59
C ALA A 266 -9.53 11.09 2.90
N CYS A 267 -9.81 9.93 3.50
CA CYS A 267 -10.80 8.96 3.02
C CYS A 267 -12.21 9.57 3.00
N ILE A 268 -12.67 10.16 4.11
CA ILE A 268 -13.99 10.80 4.20
C ILE A 268 -14.16 11.86 3.11
N LYS A 269 -13.17 12.74 2.93
CA LYS A 269 -13.23 13.81 1.91
C LYS A 269 -13.30 13.29 0.48
N ASN A 270 -12.73 12.12 0.23
CA ASN A 270 -12.67 11.51 -1.09
C ASN A 270 -13.65 10.34 -1.25
N LYS A 271 -14.60 10.16 -0.34
CA LYS A 271 -15.63 9.10 -0.38
C LYS A 271 -15.05 7.68 -0.39
N ARG A 272 -14.02 7.44 0.40
CA ARG A 272 -13.49 6.10 0.66
C ARG A 272 -13.83 5.70 2.08
N ASN A 273 -14.00 4.39 2.29
CA ASN A 273 -14.07 3.83 3.62
C ASN A 273 -12.67 3.71 4.21
N TYR A 274 -12.58 3.68 5.54
CA TYR A 274 -11.28 3.50 6.21
C TYR A 274 -11.39 2.54 7.38
N ILE A 275 -10.26 1.92 7.71
CA ILE A 275 -10.01 1.23 8.97
C ILE A 275 -8.64 1.68 9.45
N GLY A 276 -8.51 1.97 10.75
CA GLY A 276 -7.24 2.40 11.31
C GLY A 276 -6.94 1.77 12.66
N PHE A 277 -5.65 1.65 12.95
CA PHE A 277 -5.16 1.22 14.25
C PHE A 277 -4.26 2.29 14.86
N GLU A 278 -4.45 2.57 16.14
CA GLU A 278 -3.61 3.48 16.92
C GLU A 278 -3.43 2.88 18.32
N ILE A 279 -2.18 2.66 18.69
CA ILE A 279 -1.86 2.02 19.97
C ILE A 279 -1.85 3.02 21.14
N GLU A 280 -1.44 4.26 20.86
CA GLU A 280 -1.35 5.30 21.88
C GLU A 280 -2.73 5.92 22.15
N GLN A 281 -3.26 5.70 23.36
CA GLN A 281 -4.60 6.17 23.78
C GLN A 281 -4.80 7.67 23.52
N GLU A 282 -3.81 8.49 23.78
CA GLU A 282 -3.88 9.94 23.60
C GLU A 282 -4.10 10.34 22.13
N TYR A 283 -3.39 9.71 21.20
CA TYR A 283 -3.56 9.98 19.76
C TYR A 283 -4.86 9.39 19.22
N TYR A 284 -5.26 8.23 19.71
CA TYR A 284 -6.56 7.65 19.40
C TYR A 284 -7.71 8.61 19.76
N GLU A 285 -7.77 9.11 21.00
CA GLU A 285 -8.81 10.05 21.47
C GLU A 285 -8.81 11.34 20.65
N LYS A 286 -7.65 11.95 20.44
CA LYS A 286 -7.50 13.14 19.60
C LYS A 286 -7.93 12.91 18.14
N SER A 287 -7.69 11.73 17.59
CA SER A 287 -8.12 11.38 16.24
C SER A 287 -9.65 11.34 16.15
N LEU A 288 -10.33 10.75 17.13
CA LEU A 288 -11.80 10.72 17.19
C LEU A 288 -12.41 12.13 17.33
N GLU A 289 -11.86 12.97 18.21
CA GLU A 289 -12.30 14.37 18.37
C GLU A 289 -12.15 15.14 17.04
N ARG A 290 -11.03 14.97 16.36
CA ARG A 290 -10.76 15.61 15.07
C ARG A 290 -11.75 15.17 13.98
N LEU A 291 -12.07 13.88 13.93
CA LEU A 291 -13.06 13.33 12.99
C LEU A 291 -14.46 13.87 13.28
N ALA A 292 -14.89 13.89 14.53
CA ALA A 292 -16.20 14.41 14.94
C ALA A 292 -16.36 15.91 14.61
N CYS A 293 -15.36 16.73 14.88
CA CYS A 293 -15.38 18.16 14.53
C CYS A 293 -15.50 18.41 13.02
N ARG A 294 -14.89 17.55 12.19
CA ARG A 294 -14.94 17.70 10.73
C ARG A 294 -16.22 17.18 10.12
N GLN A 295 -16.81 16.11 10.67
CA GLN A 295 -18.13 15.62 10.23
C GLN A 295 -19.22 16.67 10.46
N MET A 296 -19.20 17.37 11.61
CA MET A 296 -20.13 18.46 11.89
C MET A 296 -19.96 19.68 10.97
N ALA A 297 -18.76 19.89 10.41
CA ALA A 297 -18.50 21.00 9.48
C ALA A 297 -18.88 20.69 8.03
N LEU A 298 -19.22 19.45 7.71
CA LEU A 298 -19.66 18.99 6.38
C LEU A 298 -21.18 18.82 6.28
N LEU A 299 -21.90 18.91 7.41
CA LEU A 299 -23.37 19.00 7.49
C LEU A 299 -23.85 20.44 7.48
#